data_5827c3b580c0c70f440764d2260431e5
#
_entry.id   5827c3b580c0c70f440764d2260431e5
#
_cell.length_a   1.000
_cell.length_b   1.000
_cell.length_c   1.000
_cell.angle_alpha   90.00
_cell.angle_beta   90.00
_cell.angle_gamma   90.00
#
_symmetry.space_group_name_H-M   'P 1'
#
loop_
_entity.id
_entity.type
_entity.pdbx_description
1 polymer ?
#
loop_
_entity_poly.entity_id
_entity_poly.type
_entity_poly.pdbx_seq_one_letter_code
_entity_poly.pdbx_strand_id
1 'polypeptide(L)'
;MNILHKIKCKIYRFLLKNGMLAPKVVLLMDGGVCSQMHQYLLGHLFGQKGYRVEYDLTFFKEWGSDMDYHFVRNFDLQKAFPYLSVKKASKVAVDVYKRKYYNLGNNTLSRENDFSFLQKKPPVYLGGYYHVPADIWLPAFRSLFRVMPEVLDAQNKLLYSEIGSRPCS
;
A
#
# COMPACT_ATOMS: atom_id res chain seq x y z
N MET A 1 -1.49 -12.35 22.94
CA MET A 1 -2.15 -11.01 22.81
C MET A 1 -2.64 -10.57 24.18
N ASN A 2 -2.13 -9.43 24.68
CA ASN A 2 -2.41 -8.88 26.02
C ASN A 2 -3.92 -8.56 26.18
N ILE A 3 -4.49 -8.74 27.40
CA ILE A 3 -5.90 -8.46 27.73
C ILE A 3 -6.26 -7.02 27.41
N LEU A 4 -5.39 -6.06 27.74
CA LEU A 4 -5.61 -4.63 27.44
C LEU A 4 -5.77 -4.38 25.92
N HIS A 5 -5.00 -5.07 25.10
CA HIS A 5 -5.11 -4.96 23.63
C HIS A 5 -6.45 -5.52 23.13
N LYS A 6 -6.92 -6.65 23.69
CA LYS A 6 -8.25 -7.20 23.37
C LYS A 6 -9.38 -6.21 23.69
N ILE A 7 -9.29 -5.54 24.84
CA ILE A 7 -10.24 -4.50 25.24
C ILE A 7 -10.22 -3.33 24.24
N LYS A 8 -9.05 -2.84 23.90
CA LYS A 8 -8.90 -1.76 22.88
C LYS A 8 -9.53 -2.15 21.54
N CYS A 9 -9.33 -3.37 21.08
CA CYS A 9 -9.95 -3.86 19.85
C CYS A 9 -11.49 -3.93 19.94
N LYS A 10 -12.04 -4.33 21.09
CA LYS A 10 -13.49 -4.35 21.32
C LYS A 10 -14.07 -2.93 21.27
N ILE A 11 -13.45 -1.98 21.99
CA ILE A 11 -13.84 -0.57 22.00
C ILE A 11 -13.75 0.02 20.58
N TYR A 12 -12.65 -0.20 19.88
CA TYR A 12 -12.47 0.30 18.51
C TYR A 12 -13.57 -0.19 17.57
N ARG A 13 -13.92 -1.49 17.65
CA ARG A 13 -15.01 -2.08 16.87
C ARG A 13 -16.36 -1.47 17.20
N PHE A 14 -16.64 -1.27 18.49
CA PHE A 14 -17.88 -0.61 18.95
C PHE A 14 -18.01 0.81 18.38
N LEU A 15 -16.94 1.60 18.50
CA LEU A 15 -16.92 2.98 17.99
C LEU A 15 -17.09 3.03 16.47
N LEU A 16 -16.44 2.12 15.74
CA LEU A 16 -16.57 2.01 14.28
C LEU A 16 -17.98 1.62 13.86
N LYS A 17 -18.59 0.62 14.54
CA LYS A 17 -19.94 0.15 14.26
C LYS A 17 -21.01 1.23 14.48
N ASN A 18 -20.81 2.09 15.48
CA ASN A 18 -21.75 3.15 15.85
C ASN A 18 -21.44 4.50 15.15
N GLY A 19 -20.57 4.52 14.14
CA GLY A 19 -20.25 5.73 13.40
C GLY A 19 -19.42 6.78 14.15
N MET A 20 -18.96 6.46 15.37
CA MET A 20 -18.11 7.37 16.17
C MET A 20 -16.67 7.42 15.68
N LEU A 21 -16.25 6.44 14.87
CA LEU A 21 -15.00 6.46 14.12
C LEU A 21 -15.30 6.40 12.63
N ALA A 22 -14.68 7.29 11.87
CA ALA A 22 -14.80 7.28 10.42
C ALA A 22 -14.18 5.99 9.86
N PRO A 23 -14.91 5.26 9.01
CA PRO A 23 -14.38 4.09 8.33
C PRO A 23 -13.24 4.49 7.36
N LYS A 24 -12.32 3.56 7.12
CA LYS A 24 -11.16 3.79 6.26
C LYS A 24 -10.82 2.55 5.44
N VAL A 25 -9.95 2.73 4.47
CA VAL A 25 -9.26 1.65 3.77
C VAL A 25 -7.95 1.38 4.50
N VAL A 26 -7.70 0.13 4.86
CA VAL A 26 -6.41 -0.31 5.39
C VAL A 26 -5.79 -1.23 4.36
N LEU A 27 -4.58 -0.91 3.91
CA LEU A 27 -3.83 -1.66 2.91
C LEU A 27 -2.63 -2.34 3.57
N LEU A 28 -2.51 -3.65 3.36
CA LEU A 28 -1.26 -4.34 3.67
C LEU A 28 -0.18 -3.84 2.71
N MET A 29 0.98 -3.53 3.26
CA MET A 29 2.17 -3.22 2.49
C MET A 29 3.24 -4.27 2.79
N ASP A 30 3.71 -4.95 1.75
CA ASP A 30 4.64 -6.07 1.84
C ASP A 30 5.59 -6.10 0.63
N GLY A 31 6.48 -7.09 0.61
CA GLY A 31 7.37 -7.35 -0.50
C GLY A 31 8.46 -6.29 -0.72
N GLY A 32 9.02 -6.28 -1.93
CA GLY A 32 10.04 -5.31 -2.35
C GLY A 32 9.45 -3.95 -2.73
N VAL A 33 10.33 -3.00 -3.09
CA VAL A 33 9.92 -1.61 -3.39
C VAL A 33 8.86 -1.53 -4.49
N CYS A 34 8.94 -2.35 -5.54
CA CYS A 34 7.94 -2.36 -6.61
C CYS A 34 6.55 -2.78 -6.10
N SER A 35 6.48 -3.81 -5.24
CA SER A 35 5.21 -4.20 -4.59
C SER A 35 4.66 -3.06 -3.73
N GLN A 36 5.52 -2.40 -2.96
CA GLN A 36 5.15 -1.24 -2.12
C GLN A 36 4.64 -0.07 -2.98
N MET A 37 5.23 0.17 -4.16
CA MET A 37 4.75 1.17 -5.12
C MET A 37 3.33 0.86 -5.61
N HIS A 38 3.07 -0.40 -6.00
CA HIS A 38 1.72 -0.82 -6.42
C HIS A 38 0.68 -0.68 -5.31
N GLN A 39 1.04 -1.08 -4.09
CA GLN A 39 0.15 -0.97 -2.93
C GLN A 39 -0.10 0.48 -2.54
N TYR A 40 0.92 1.35 -2.65
CA TYR A 40 0.76 2.79 -2.44
C TYR A 40 -0.15 3.42 -3.50
N LEU A 41 0.05 3.08 -4.76
CA LEU A 41 -0.79 3.52 -5.88
C LEU A 41 -2.26 3.15 -5.65
N LEU A 42 -2.53 1.91 -5.22
CA LEU A 42 -3.88 1.48 -4.88
C LEU A 42 -4.49 2.36 -3.79
N GLY A 43 -3.72 2.68 -2.74
CA GLY A 43 -4.15 3.61 -1.70
C GLY A 43 -4.44 5.01 -2.24
N HIS A 44 -3.60 5.51 -3.15
CA HIS A 44 -3.82 6.79 -3.81
C HIS A 44 -5.15 6.82 -4.58
N LEU A 45 -5.48 5.77 -5.33
CA LEU A 45 -6.75 5.65 -6.06
C LEU A 45 -7.97 5.68 -5.11
N PHE A 46 -7.88 5.03 -3.95
CA PHE A 46 -8.91 5.14 -2.92
C PHE A 46 -8.96 6.55 -2.30
N GLY A 47 -7.81 7.18 -2.11
CA GLY A 47 -7.72 8.57 -1.65
C GLY A 47 -8.39 9.56 -2.59
N GLN A 48 -8.23 9.40 -3.90
CA GLN A 48 -8.90 10.20 -4.93
C GLN A 48 -10.43 10.10 -4.87
N LYS A 49 -10.96 8.99 -4.35
CA LYS A 49 -12.40 8.81 -4.08
C LYS A 49 -12.86 9.45 -2.75
N GLY A 50 -11.99 10.18 -2.07
CA GLY A 50 -12.28 10.81 -0.79
C GLY A 50 -12.19 9.88 0.42
N TYR A 51 -11.69 8.66 0.29
CA TYR A 51 -11.57 7.73 1.40
C TYR A 51 -10.29 7.98 2.21
N ARG A 52 -10.39 7.80 3.51
CA ARG A 52 -9.20 7.77 4.39
C ARG A 52 -8.45 6.47 4.17
N VAL A 53 -7.16 6.57 3.89
CA VAL A 53 -6.29 5.42 3.66
C VAL A 53 -5.20 5.37 4.73
N GLU A 54 -4.96 4.18 5.26
CA GLU A 54 -3.84 3.90 6.15
C GLU A 54 -3.17 2.58 5.73
N TYR A 55 -1.87 2.48 5.97
CA TYR A 55 -1.06 1.33 5.56
C TYR A 55 -0.67 0.46 6.75
N ASP A 56 -0.88 -0.85 6.61
CA ASP A 56 -0.39 -1.85 7.54
C ASP A 56 1.05 -2.23 7.16
N LEU A 57 2.00 -1.85 7.99
CA LEU A 57 3.43 -2.14 7.82
C LEU A 57 3.91 -3.29 8.72
N THR A 58 2.99 -4.13 9.24
CA THR A 58 3.36 -5.20 10.18
C THR A 58 4.21 -6.27 9.51
N PHE A 59 4.07 -6.49 8.21
CA PHE A 59 4.90 -7.41 7.44
C PHE A 59 6.40 -7.18 7.68
N PHE A 60 6.87 -5.95 7.57
CA PHE A 60 8.30 -5.62 7.71
C PHE A 60 8.84 -5.79 9.13
N LYS A 61 7.97 -5.92 10.13
CA LYS A 61 8.35 -6.15 11.52
C LYS A 61 8.24 -7.60 11.96
N GLU A 62 7.21 -8.29 11.44
CA GLU A 62 6.83 -9.62 11.90
C GLU A 62 7.44 -10.72 11.01
N TRP A 63 7.58 -10.46 9.72
CA TRP A 63 8.12 -11.40 8.74
C TRP A 63 9.44 -10.92 8.16
N GLY A 64 9.44 -9.77 7.51
CA GLY A 64 10.63 -9.08 7.02
C GLY A 64 11.45 -9.87 5.99
N SER A 65 10.91 -10.95 5.41
CA SER A 65 11.61 -11.78 4.42
C SER A 65 10.64 -12.24 3.32
N ASP A 66 11.18 -12.73 2.21
CA ASP A 66 10.40 -13.47 1.21
C ASP A 66 10.03 -14.87 1.74
N MET A 67 9.21 -15.60 0.98
CA MET A 67 8.72 -16.93 1.37
C MET A 67 9.86 -17.94 1.55
N ASP A 68 10.98 -17.76 0.85
CA ASP A 68 12.14 -18.65 0.90
C ASP A 68 13.22 -18.16 1.89
N TYR A 69 12.98 -17.07 2.59
CA TYR A 69 13.90 -16.43 3.55
C TYR A 69 15.26 -16.02 2.96
N HIS A 70 15.37 -15.92 1.64
CA HIS A 70 16.62 -15.53 0.96
C HIS A 70 16.87 -14.02 1.00
N PHE A 71 15.80 -13.22 1.03
CA PHE A 71 15.93 -11.76 0.97
C PHE A 71 15.20 -11.09 2.12
N VAL A 72 15.91 -10.26 2.88
CA VAL A 72 15.30 -9.36 3.85
C VAL A 72 14.53 -8.28 3.12
N ARG A 73 13.27 -8.08 3.49
CA ARG A 73 12.38 -7.07 2.96
C ARG A 73 12.21 -5.94 3.96
N ASN A 74 12.56 -4.75 3.53
CA ASN A 74 12.40 -3.53 4.32
C ASN A 74 11.32 -2.65 3.74
N PHE A 75 10.83 -1.72 4.57
CA PHE A 75 9.97 -0.66 4.07
C PHE A 75 10.85 0.40 3.40
N ASP A 76 11.04 0.28 2.09
CA ASP A 76 11.97 1.11 1.31
C ASP A 76 11.28 2.19 0.47
N LEU A 77 9.95 2.19 0.40
CA LEU A 77 9.19 3.13 -0.41
C LEU A 77 9.55 4.60 -0.10
N GLN A 78 9.60 4.98 1.17
CA GLN A 78 9.93 6.36 1.56
C GLN A 78 11.43 6.67 1.47
N LYS A 79 12.30 5.66 1.38
CA LYS A 79 13.71 5.88 1.05
C LYS A 79 13.87 6.23 -0.43
N ALA A 80 13.16 5.50 -1.30
CA ALA A 80 13.17 5.76 -2.74
C ALA A 80 12.40 7.03 -3.12
N PHE A 81 11.31 7.33 -2.41
CA PHE A 81 10.41 8.46 -2.68
C PHE A 81 10.09 9.22 -1.38
N PRO A 82 11.01 10.06 -0.88
CA PRO A 82 10.88 10.71 0.44
C PRO A 82 9.68 11.65 0.58
N TYR A 83 9.19 12.18 -0.55
CA TYR A 83 8.04 13.09 -0.59
C TYR A 83 6.68 12.39 -0.45
N LEU A 84 6.63 11.07 -0.52
CA LEU A 84 5.39 10.32 -0.36
C LEU A 84 4.96 10.29 1.11
N SER A 85 3.70 10.61 1.35
CA SER A 85 3.11 10.53 2.70
C SER A 85 2.50 9.16 2.93
N VAL A 86 3.07 8.39 3.85
CA VAL A 86 2.57 7.06 4.23
C VAL A 86 2.00 7.11 5.63
N LYS A 87 0.68 7.12 5.73
CA LYS A 87 -0.02 7.09 7.00
C LYS A 87 -0.14 5.67 7.53
N LYS A 88 0.60 5.37 8.58
CA LYS A 88 0.63 4.04 9.18
C LYS A 88 -0.64 3.77 9.99
N ALA A 89 -1.25 2.60 9.78
CA ALA A 89 -2.34 2.10 10.59
C ALA A 89 -1.86 1.70 12.00
N SER A 90 -2.67 2.00 13.02
CA SER A 90 -2.40 1.54 14.38
C SER A 90 -2.58 0.02 14.49
N LYS A 91 -1.84 -0.63 15.41
CA LYS A 91 -1.97 -2.08 15.63
C LYS A 91 -3.41 -2.51 15.93
N VAL A 92 -4.14 -1.71 16.69
CA VAL A 92 -5.57 -1.96 16.99
C VAL A 92 -6.41 -1.92 15.72
N ALA A 93 -6.20 -0.92 14.87
CA ALA A 93 -6.90 -0.83 13.59
C ALA A 93 -6.57 -2.03 12.70
N VAL A 94 -5.29 -2.38 12.55
CA VAL A 94 -4.84 -3.54 11.77
C VAL A 94 -5.55 -4.80 12.25
N ASP A 95 -5.51 -5.12 13.54
CA ASP A 95 -6.09 -6.35 14.08
C ASP A 95 -7.63 -6.40 13.92
N VAL A 96 -8.31 -5.26 14.05
CA VAL A 96 -9.76 -5.19 13.83
C VAL A 96 -10.11 -5.35 12.35
N TYR A 97 -9.38 -4.66 11.49
CA TYR A 97 -9.65 -4.68 10.05
C TYR A 97 -9.32 -6.04 9.42
N LYS A 98 -8.18 -6.64 9.75
CA LYS A 98 -7.81 -8.00 9.32
C LYS A 98 -8.88 -9.03 9.67
N ARG A 99 -9.48 -8.95 10.87
CA ARG A 99 -10.46 -9.94 11.31
C ARG A 99 -11.86 -9.77 10.72
N LYS A 100 -12.26 -8.55 10.41
CA LYS A 100 -13.66 -8.24 10.06
C LYS A 100 -13.87 -7.78 8.63
N TYR A 101 -12.88 -7.16 8.04
CA TYR A 101 -13.01 -6.47 6.75
C TYR A 101 -11.98 -6.92 5.74
N TYR A 102 -11.37 -8.09 5.97
CA TYR A 102 -10.34 -8.63 5.10
C TYR A 102 -10.90 -8.99 3.73
N ASN A 103 -10.21 -8.53 2.72
CA ASN A 103 -10.44 -8.91 1.34
C ASN A 103 -9.11 -9.34 0.74
N LEU A 104 -9.04 -10.60 0.33
CA LEU A 104 -7.86 -11.13 -0.32
C LEU A 104 -7.76 -10.55 -1.74
N GLY A 105 -6.58 -10.10 -2.11
CA GLY A 105 -6.26 -9.72 -3.47
C GLY A 105 -6.34 -10.91 -4.40
N ASN A 106 -6.56 -10.63 -5.66
CA ASN A 106 -6.68 -11.64 -6.67
C ASN A 106 -5.30 -12.02 -7.21
N ASN A 107 -4.70 -13.08 -6.66
CA ASN A 107 -3.43 -13.63 -7.15
C ASN A 107 -3.60 -14.55 -8.36
N THR A 108 -4.83 -14.76 -8.82
CA THR A 108 -5.08 -15.66 -9.93
C THR A 108 -5.20 -14.86 -11.23
N LEU A 109 -4.31 -15.12 -12.16
CA LEU A 109 -4.32 -14.59 -13.53
C LEU A 109 -5.67 -14.81 -14.26
N SER A 110 -6.51 -15.71 -13.74
CA SER A 110 -7.82 -16.05 -14.32
C SER A 110 -8.90 -14.99 -14.14
N ARG A 111 -8.64 -13.89 -13.41
CA ARG A 111 -9.60 -12.80 -13.18
C ARG A 111 -9.01 -11.44 -13.56
N GLU A 112 -8.31 -11.37 -14.66
CA GLU A 112 -7.62 -10.16 -15.14
C GLU A 112 -8.54 -8.94 -15.27
N ASN A 113 -9.85 -9.14 -15.39
CA ASN A 113 -10.84 -8.09 -15.58
C ASN A 113 -11.76 -7.85 -14.37
N ASP A 114 -11.48 -8.45 -13.22
CA ASP A 114 -12.30 -8.18 -12.01
C ASP A 114 -11.72 -7.01 -11.21
N PHE A 115 -12.17 -5.82 -11.53
CA PHE A 115 -11.83 -4.58 -10.83
C PHE A 115 -12.86 -4.17 -9.77
N SER A 116 -13.73 -5.08 -9.38
CA SER A 116 -14.80 -4.83 -8.40
C SER A 116 -14.28 -4.33 -7.05
N PHE A 117 -13.02 -4.70 -6.70
CA PHE A 117 -12.37 -4.20 -5.49
C PHE A 117 -12.23 -2.67 -5.46
N LEU A 118 -12.09 -2.01 -6.61
CA LEU A 118 -12.03 -0.54 -6.69
C LEU A 118 -13.36 0.13 -6.33
N GLN A 119 -14.47 -0.61 -6.35
CA GLN A 119 -15.80 -0.12 -5.98
C GLN A 119 -16.11 -0.33 -4.50
N LYS A 120 -15.27 -1.06 -3.78
CA LYS A 120 -15.47 -1.32 -2.35
C LYS A 120 -15.41 -0.03 -1.55
N LYS A 121 -16.37 0.09 -0.65
CA LYS A 121 -16.46 1.22 0.28
C LYS A 121 -15.88 0.82 1.63
N PRO A 122 -15.20 1.76 2.35
CA PRO A 122 -14.75 1.46 3.72
C PRO A 122 -15.93 1.16 4.65
N PRO A 123 -15.73 0.34 5.69
CA PRO A 123 -14.44 -0.18 6.15
C PRO A 123 -13.98 -1.41 5.35
N VAL A 124 -12.73 -1.42 4.91
CA VAL A 124 -12.14 -2.56 4.18
C VAL A 124 -10.66 -2.70 4.50
N TYR A 125 -10.19 -3.95 4.57
CA TYR A 125 -8.77 -4.31 4.61
C TYR A 125 -8.40 -5.05 3.33
N LEU A 126 -7.43 -4.53 2.60
CA LEU A 126 -6.95 -5.11 1.36
C LEU A 126 -5.56 -5.70 1.58
N GLY A 127 -5.42 -7.01 1.35
CA GLY A 127 -4.14 -7.73 1.38
C GLY A 127 -3.92 -8.46 0.08
N GLY A 128 -2.66 -8.61 -0.32
CA GLY A 128 -2.26 -9.23 -1.57
C GLY A 128 -2.15 -8.26 -2.75
N TYR A 129 -2.12 -8.82 -3.96
CA TYR A 129 -1.93 -8.06 -5.19
C TYR A 129 -3.26 -7.79 -5.87
N TYR A 130 -3.42 -6.58 -6.37
CA TYR A 130 -4.60 -6.12 -7.09
C TYR A 130 -4.18 -5.51 -8.41
N HIS A 131 -4.64 -6.11 -9.50
CA HIS A 131 -4.45 -5.53 -10.82
C HIS A 131 -5.37 -4.33 -11.00
N VAL A 132 -4.80 -3.25 -11.54
CA VAL A 132 -5.53 -2.05 -11.93
C VAL A 132 -5.32 -1.86 -13.43
N PRO A 133 -6.35 -1.49 -14.21
CA PRO A 133 -6.20 -1.24 -15.63
C PRO A 133 -5.09 -0.23 -15.94
N ALA A 134 -4.32 -0.46 -17.00
CA ALA A 134 -3.15 0.34 -17.35
C ALA A 134 -3.50 1.82 -17.60
N ASP A 135 -4.65 2.09 -18.19
CA ASP A 135 -5.18 3.43 -18.43
C ASP A 135 -5.45 4.20 -17.13
N ILE A 136 -5.79 3.49 -16.04
CA ILE A 136 -6.00 4.08 -14.72
C ILE A 136 -4.67 4.24 -13.96
N TRP A 137 -3.86 3.16 -13.92
CA TRP A 137 -2.68 3.20 -13.04
C TRP A 137 -1.49 3.94 -13.62
N LEU A 138 -1.28 3.91 -14.94
CA LEU A 138 -0.07 4.48 -15.54
C LEU A 138 0.05 6.00 -15.39
N PRO A 139 -0.99 6.81 -15.60
CA PRO A 139 -0.93 8.25 -15.34
C PRO A 139 -0.64 8.56 -13.86
N ALA A 140 -1.31 7.87 -12.94
CA ALA A 140 -1.11 8.04 -11.51
C ALA A 140 0.30 7.59 -11.09
N PHE A 141 0.80 6.47 -11.63
CA PHE A 141 2.13 5.97 -11.37
C PHE A 141 3.21 6.98 -11.78
N ARG A 142 3.14 7.52 -13.00
CA ARG A 142 4.07 8.53 -13.50
C ARG A 142 4.05 9.82 -12.69
N SER A 143 2.89 10.19 -12.19
CA SER A 143 2.71 11.38 -11.34
C SER A 143 3.30 11.17 -9.94
N LEU A 144 3.10 9.99 -9.35
CA LEU A 144 3.47 9.68 -7.98
C LEU A 144 4.96 9.33 -7.82
N PHE A 145 5.52 8.57 -8.76
CA PHE A 145 6.86 8.00 -8.59
C PHE A 145 7.88 8.68 -9.50
N ARG A 146 8.19 9.93 -9.14
CA ARG A 146 9.27 10.69 -9.79
C ARG A 146 10.55 10.49 -9.03
N VAL A 147 11.60 10.10 -9.74
CA VAL A 147 12.93 10.01 -9.15
C VAL A 147 13.44 11.43 -8.89
N MET A 148 13.73 11.72 -7.64
CA MET A 148 14.31 13.00 -7.25
C MET A 148 15.81 12.98 -7.53
N PRO A 149 16.39 14.00 -8.22
CA PRO A 149 17.82 14.01 -8.53
C PRO A 149 18.73 13.92 -7.31
N GLU A 150 18.25 14.37 -6.15
CA GLU A 150 18.98 14.35 -4.89
C GLU A 150 19.18 12.93 -4.33
N VAL A 151 18.32 11.99 -4.73
CA VAL A 151 18.38 10.58 -4.28
C VAL A 151 19.33 9.75 -5.15
N LEU A 152 19.73 10.29 -6.32
CA LEU A 152 20.63 9.62 -7.23
C LEU A 152 22.08 9.86 -6.84
N ASP A 153 22.89 8.80 -6.85
CA ASP A 153 24.35 8.95 -6.82
C ASP A 153 24.88 9.54 -8.14
N ALA A 154 26.16 9.90 -8.19
CA ALA A 154 26.74 10.56 -9.35
C ALA A 154 26.64 9.75 -10.64
N GLN A 155 26.83 8.42 -10.56
CA GLN A 155 26.75 7.51 -11.71
C GLN A 155 25.33 7.40 -12.25
N ASN A 156 24.34 7.25 -11.35
CA ASN A 156 22.93 7.19 -11.74
C ASN A 156 22.41 8.53 -12.26
N LYS A 157 22.92 9.68 -11.78
CA LYS A 157 22.61 11.01 -12.34
C LYS A 157 23.03 11.11 -13.79
N LEU A 158 24.25 10.64 -14.11
CA LEU A 158 24.79 10.63 -15.46
C LEU A 158 23.91 9.77 -16.38
N LEU A 159 23.63 8.55 -15.97
CA LEU A 159 22.79 7.62 -16.72
C LEU A 159 21.37 8.17 -16.95
N TYR A 160 20.79 8.79 -15.93
CA TYR A 160 19.45 9.39 -16.03
C TYR A 160 19.40 10.55 -17.03
N SER A 161 20.47 11.37 -17.10
CA SER A 161 20.59 12.45 -18.08
C SER A 161 20.73 11.94 -19.51
N GLU A 162 21.49 10.84 -19.70
CA GLU A 162 21.65 10.20 -21.01
C GLU A 162 20.35 9.57 -21.52
N ILE A 163 19.58 8.91 -20.65
CA ILE A 163 18.28 8.33 -21.02
C ILE A 163 17.27 9.44 -21.37
N GLY A 164 17.24 10.53 -20.61
CA GLY A 164 16.34 11.65 -20.85
C GLY A 164 16.63 12.43 -22.14
N SER A 165 17.86 12.33 -22.64
CA SER A 165 18.28 12.99 -23.91
C SER A 165 17.99 12.18 -25.16
N ARG A 166 17.62 10.89 -25.03
CA ARG A 166 17.31 10.02 -26.17
C ARG A 166 15.87 10.24 -26.63
N PRO A 167 15.63 10.55 -27.93
CA PRO A 167 14.27 10.61 -28.43
C PRO A 167 13.60 9.23 -28.29
N CYS A 168 12.38 9.23 -27.75
CA CYS A 168 11.56 8.01 -27.75
C CYS A 168 11.25 7.64 -29.21
N SER A 169 11.85 6.55 -29.67
CA SER A 169 11.54 5.90 -30.94
C SER A 169 10.22 5.16 -30.86
#